data_6d40101645e209695b054176528690d7
#
_entry.id   6d40101645e209695b054176528690d7
#
_cell.length_a   1.000
_cell.length_b   1.000
_cell.length_c   1.000
_cell.angle_alpha   90.00
_cell.angle_beta   90.00
_cell.angle_gamma   90.00
#
_symmetry.space_group_name_H-M   'P 1'
#
loop_
_entity.id
_entity.type
_entity.pdbx_description
1 polymer ?
#
loop_
_entity_poly.entity_id
_entity_poly.type
_entity_poly.pdbx_seq_one_letter_code
_entity_poly.pdbx_strand_id
1 'polypeptide(L)'
;MRVFQQEYDDGIGMVVANDKSVSFASAVEPLNVESVSTQMKALASVQDADMYYVQSILVTSNWNKNDDIFQPDEIWKAKETPEHKPTNLNHDEHTIVGHIISNYPITNEGMLIDKETPVDNLPENFHILTGAVIYKAYTDPELKERTRDLIASIEDGTKYVSMECYFNHFDYGLISKVDGSYKVVPRDNASAYLTKY
;
A
#
# COMPACT_ATOMS: atom_id res chain seq x y z
N MET A 1 14.64 1.52 -9.23
CA MET A 1 14.33 2.46 -8.13
C MET A 1 15.30 2.21 -6.98
N ARG A 2 15.90 3.24 -6.39
CA ARG A 2 16.72 3.11 -5.18
C ARG A 2 16.12 4.01 -4.12
N VAL A 3 15.62 3.39 -3.06
CA VAL A 3 15.29 4.08 -1.81
C VAL A 3 16.57 4.10 -0.98
N PHE A 4 16.99 5.26 -0.54
CA PHE A 4 18.14 5.41 0.33
C PHE A 4 17.64 5.73 1.73
N GLN A 5 17.97 4.85 2.65
CA GLN A 5 17.78 5.06 4.07
C GLN A 5 19.14 5.32 4.69
N GLN A 6 19.25 6.34 5.51
CA GLN A 6 20.49 6.67 6.21
C GLN A 6 20.21 7.09 7.64
N GLU A 7 21.02 6.56 8.53
CA GLU A 7 21.06 6.93 9.93
C GLU A 7 22.24 7.87 10.18
N TYR A 8 22.02 8.87 11.01
CA TYR A 8 23.04 9.82 11.42
C TYR A 8 23.49 9.55 12.85
N ASP A 9 24.77 9.85 13.14
CA ASP A 9 25.37 9.67 14.47
C ASP A 9 24.73 10.57 15.54
N ASP A 10 24.05 11.64 15.14
CA ASP A 10 23.30 12.53 16.02
C ASP A 10 21.92 11.97 16.43
N GLY A 11 21.57 10.77 15.99
CA GLY A 11 20.32 10.13 16.34
C GLY A 11 19.15 10.47 15.43
N ILE A 12 19.39 11.06 14.26
CA ILE A 12 18.38 11.37 13.26
C ILE A 12 18.46 10.37 12.11
N GLY A 13 17.35 9.69 11.82
CA GLY A 13 17.18 8.87 10.62
C GLY A 13 16.48 9.66 9.51
N MET A 14 16.88 9.41 8.27
CA MET A 14 16.30 10.06 7.10
C MET A 14 16.00 9.03 6.01
N VAL A 15 14.88 9.21 5.34
CA VAL A 15 14.53 8.48 4.12
C VAL A 15 14.49 9.42 2.94
N VAL A 16 15.16 9.03 1.86
CA VAL A 16 15.18 9.79 0.61
C VAL A 16 14.76 8.87 -0.53
N ALA A 17 13.72 9.23 -1.26
CA ALA A 17 13.35 8.61 -2.51
C ALA A 17 13.94 9.42 -3.68
N ASN A 18 14.74 8.78 -4.52
CA ASN A 18 15.36 9.44 -5.68
C ASN A 18 14.49 9.40 -6.93
N ASP A 19 13.54 8.50 -6.99
CA ASP A 19 12.63 8.32 -8.12
C ASP A 19 11.20 8.69 -7.73
N LYS A 20 10.37 8.88 -8.74
CA LYS A 20 8.94 9.23 -8.57
C LYS A 20 8.06 8.04 -8.19
N SER A 21 8.64 6.91 -7.82
CA SER A 21 7.92 5.72 -7.39
C SER A 21 8.55 5.10 -6.16
N VAL A 22 7.73 4.60 -5.28
CA VAL A 22 8.14 3.90 -4.05
C VAL A 22 7.34 2.62 -3.93
N SER A 23 7.97 1.55 -3.50
CA SER A 23 7.37 0.23 -3.39
C SER A 23 7.23 -0.17 -1.91
N PHE A 24 6.05 -0.66 -1.53
CA PHE A 24 5.71 -1.01 -0.15
C PHE A 24 5.21 -2.44 -0.08
N ALA A 25 5.46 -3.12 1.03
CA ALA A 25 5.01 -4.48 1.26
C ALA A 25 3.94 -4.55 2.36
N SER A 26 2.85 -5.26 2.09
CA SER A 26 1.79 -5.55 3.05
C SER A 26 1.31 -7.00 2.86
N ALA A 27 0.80 -7.61 3.94
CA ALA A 27 0.25 -8.95 3.87
C ALA A 27 -0.98 -8.99 2.94
N VAL A 28 -1.06 -10.03 2.12
CA VAL A 28 -2.24 -10.36 1.31
C VAL A 28 -2.99 -11.48 1.99
N GLU A 29 -4.28 -11.31 2.12
CA GLU A 29 -5.16 -12.29 2.75
C GLU A 29 -6.32 -12.64 1.81
N PRO A 30 -6.86 -13.86 1.89
CA PRO A 30 -8.15 -14.16 1.29
C PRO A 30 -9.20 -13.19 1.84
N LEU A 31 -10.16 -12.80 0.99
CA LEU A 31 -11.20 -11.87 1.40
C LEU A 31 -12.00 -12.45 2.57
N ASN A 32 -11.90 -11.81 3.74
CA ASN A 32 -12.69 -12.18 4.91
C ASN A 32 -14.04 -11.46 4.88
N VAL A 33 -15.09 -12.25 4.69
CA VAL A 33 -16.48 -11.77 4.52
C VAL A 33 -17.04 -11.10 5.77
N GLU A 34 -16.49 -11.36 6.95
CA GLU A 34 -17.02 -10.82 8.21
C GLU A 34 -16.62 -9.36 8.48
N SER A 35 -15.48 -8.93 7.92
CA SER A 35 -14.90 -7.59 8.19
C SER A 35 -15.17 -6.54 7.11
N VAL A 36 -15.93 -6.84 6.08
CA VAL A 36 -16.03 -6.00 4.88
C VAL A 36 -17.44 -5.54 4.57
N SER A 37 -17.56 -4.44 3.81
CA SER A 37 -18.84 -3.84 3.41
C SER A 37 -19.78 -4.86 2.75
N THR A 38 -21.10 -4.58 2.79
CA THR A 38 -22.14 -5.44 2.20
C THR A 38 -21.89 -5.75 0.71
N GLN A 39 -21.25 -4.84 -0.03
CA GLN A 39 -20.91 -5.04 -1.44
C GLN A 39 -19.81 -6.09 -1.61
N MET A 40 -18.77 -6.06 -0.80
CA MET A 40 -17.70 -7.08 -0.83
C MET A 40 -18.21 -8.44 -0.31
N LYS A 41 -19.13 -8.45 0.66
CA LYS A 41 -19.82 -9.69 1.09
C LYS A 41 -20.56 -10.35 -0.05
N ALA A 42 -21.23 -9.57 -0.89
CA ALA A 42 -21.94 -10.09 -2.06
C ALA A 42 -20.95 -10.68 -3.10
N LEU A 43 -19.79 -10.09 -3.31
CA LEU A 43 -18.75 -10.60 -4.21
C LEU A 43 -18.09 -11.86 -3.67
N ALA A 44 -17.76 -11.91 -2.38
CA ALA A 44 -17.14 -13.08 -1.75
C ALA A 44 -18.07 -14.30 -1.64
N SER A 45 -19.39 -14.11 -1.69
CA SER A 45 -20.37 -15.21 -1.69
C SER A 45 -20.50 -15.92 -3.05
N VAL A 46 -19.97 -15.33 -4.12
CA VAL A 46 -19.93 -15.94 -5.44
C VAL A 46 -18.67 -16.80 -5.51
N GLN A 47 -18.82 -18.12 -5.48
CA GLN A 47 -17.76 -19.04 -5.88
C GLN A 47 -17.54 -18.87 -7.39
N ASP A 48 -16.72 -17.90 -7.76
CA ASP A 48 -16.36 -17.67 -9.14
C ASP A 48 -15.26 -18.66 -9.56
N ALA A 49 -15.56 -19.44 -10.60
CA ALA A 49 -14.58 -20.37 -11.13
C ALA A 49 -13.33 -19.69 -11.68
N ASP A 50 -13.46 -18.44 -12.10
CA ASP A 50 -12.47 -17.70 -12.87
C ASP A 50 -11.72 -16.62 -12.06
N MET A 51 -12.22 -16.29 -10.86
CA MET A 51 -11.66 -15.25 -10.01
C MET A 51 -11.41 -15.73 -8.59
N TYR A 52 -10.37 -15.19 -7.96
CA TYR A 52 -10.06 -15.39 -6.55
C TYR A 52 -9.96 -14.02 -5.87
N TYR A 53 -10.76 -13.80 -4.84
CA TYR A 53 -10.88 -12.52 -4.16
C TYR A 53 -9.91 -12.42 -2.99
N VAL A 54 -9.21 -11.29 -2.91
CA VAL A 54 -8.22 -11.00 -1.87
C VAL A 54 -8.42 -9.62 -1.29
N GLN A 55 -7.86 -9.40 -0.11
CA GLN A 55 -7.78 -8.10 0.53
C GLN A 55 -6.36 -7.85 1.04
N SER A 56 -5.98 -6.58 1.11
CA SER A 56 -4.72 -6.16 1.72
C SER A 56 -4.78 -4.71 2.15
N ILE A 57 -4.01 -4.34 3.16
CA ILE A 57 -3.72 -2.93 3.44
C ILE A 57 -2.76 -2.44 2.36
N LEU A 58 -3.20 -1.45 1.58
CA LEU A 58 -2.39 -0.85 0.54
C LEU A 58 -1.39 0.14 1.12
N VAL A 59 -1.87 1.02 1.98
CA VAL A 59 -1.06 2.07 2.60
C VAL A 59 -1.57 2.38 4.01
N THR A 60 -0.65 2.73 4.89
CA THR A 60 -0.90 3.24 6.23
C THR A 60 -0.45 4.69 6.30
N SER A 61 -1.23 5.56 6.93
CA SER A 61 -0.85 6.95 7.16
C SER A 61 0.35 7.05 8.11
N ASN A 62 1.09 8.15 8.00
CA ASN A 62 2.28 8.45 8.78
C ASN A 62 3.45 7.48 8.49
N TRP A 63 4.26 7.18 9.50
CA TRP A 63 5.47 6.38 9.39
C TRP A 63 5.17 4.90 9.18
N ASN A 64 5.74 4.30 8.15
CA ASN A 64 5.58 2.88 7.84
C ASN A 64 6.85 2.05 8.15
N LYS A 65 6.75 0.74 7.99
CA LYS A 65 7.87 -0.18 8.26
C LYS A 65 9.03 -0.11 7.26
N ASN A 66 8.84 0.60 6.16
CA ASN A 66 9.88 0.82 5.14
C ASN A 66 10.58 2.17 5.32
N ASP A 67 10.31 2.84 6.45
CA ASP A 67 10.85 4.16 6.77
C ASP A 67 10.40 5.29 5.82
N ASP A 68 9.22 5.12 5.24
CA ASP A 68 8.56 6.16 4.46
C ASP A 68 7.40 6.78 5.24
N ILE A 69 7.14 8.06 5.00
CA ILE A 69 6.03 8.79 5.61
C ILE A 69 5.01 9.14 4.53
N PHE A 70 3.78 8.64 4.72
CA PHE A 70 2.63 9.09 3.97
C PHE A 70 1.78 10.00 4.84
N GLN A 71 1.74 11.28 4.50
CA GLN A 71 0.94 12.23 5.24
C GLN A 71 -0.55 11.92 5.11
N PRO A 72 -1.34 12.02 6.20
CA PRO A 72 -2.76 11.68 6.18
C PRO A 72 -3.56 12.40 5.11
N ASP A 73 -3.30 13.69 4.91
CA ASP A 73 -4.00 14.50 3.90
C ASP A 73 -3.68 14.07 2.46
N GLU A 74 -2.45 13.65 2.19
CA GLU A 74 -2.05 13.15 0.87
C GLU A 74 -2.68 11.78 0.56
N ILE A 75 -2.69 10.87 1.54
CA ILE A 75 -3.43 9.59 1.40
C ILE A 75 -4.91 9.86 1.17
N TRP A 76 -5.49 10.79 1.95
CA TRP A 76 -6.92 11.09 1.85
C TRP A 76 -7.32 11.64 0.50
N LYS A 77 -6.49 12.52 -0.08
CA LYS A 77 -6.67 13.01 -1.45
C LYS A 77 -6.60 11.89 -2.50
N ALA A 78 -5.71 10.93 -2.29
CA ALA A 78 -5.44 9.84 -3.23
C ALA A 78 -6.26 8.56 -2.99
N LYS A 79 -7.09 8.51 -1.96
CA LYS A 79 -7.79 7.29 -1.48
C LYS A 79 -8.58 6.51 -2.53
N GLU A 80 -9.05 7.19 -3.58
CA GLU A 80 -9.83 6.57 -4.67
C GLU A 80 -8.94 6.08 -5.83
N THR A 81 -7.69 6.52 -5.90
CA THR A 81 -6.82 6.29 -7.06
C THR A 81 -6.43 4.83 -7.29
N PRO A 82 -6.37 3.94 -6.27
CA PRO A 82 -6.04 2.52 -6.49
C PRO A 82 -7.14 1.74 -7.21
N GLU A 83 -8.39 2.19 -7.16
CA GLU A 83 -9.51 1.45 -7.76
C GLU A 83 -9.32 1.26 -9.27
N HIS A 84 -9.61 0.06 -9.75
CA HIS A 84 -9.42 -0.36 -11.14
C HIS A 84 -7.95 -0.44 -11.62
N LYS A 85 -6.97 -0.30 -10.74
CA LYS A 85 -5.57 -0.50 -11.12
C LYS A 85 -5.24 -1.98 -11.27
N PRO A 86 -4.42 -2.34 -12.27
CA PRO A 86 -3.96 -3.71 -12.43
C PRO A 86 -3.06 -4.12 -11.27
N THR A 87 -3.09 -5.41 -10.95
CA THR A 87 -2.11 -6.05 -10.08
C THR A 87 -1.18 -6.93 -10.91
N ASN A 88 0.10 -6.76 -10.72
CA ASN A 88 1.13 -7.54 -11.40
C ASN A 88 1.85 -8.50 -10.45
N LEU A 89 2.61 -9.42 -11.01
CA LEU A 89 3.43 -10.34 -10.26
C LEU A 89 4.90 -9.89 -10.30
N ASN A 90 5.50 -9.68 -9.12
CA ASN A 90 6.90 -9.32 -8.95
C ASN A 90 7.33 -8.02 -9.66
N HIS A 91 6.44 -7.02 -9.71
CA HIS A 91 6.64 -5.75 -10.43
C HIS A 91 6.89 -5.88 -11.94
N ASP A 92 6.49 -7.02 -12.52
CA ASP A 92 6.52 -7.20 -13.96
C ASP A 92 5.23 -6.64 -14.58
N GLU A 93 5.32 -5.49 -15.22
CA GLU A 93 4.19 -4.80 -15.86
C GLU A 93 3.53 -5.64 -16.99
N HIS A 94 4.24 -6.64 -17.52
CA HIS A 94 3.71 -7.54 -18.54
C HIS A 94 2.97 -8.74 -17.94
N THR A 95 3.15 -9.03 -16.65
CA THR A 95 2.51 -10.15 -15.97
C THR A 95 1.37 -9.66 -15.09
N ILE A 96 0.26 -9.26 -15.70
CA ILE A 96 -0.95 -8.85 -14.99
C ILE A 96 -1.70 -10.09 -14.52
N VAL A 97 -1.92 -10.18 -13.21
CA VAL A 97 -2.60 -11.32 -12.57
C VAL A 97 -3.99 -10.98 -12.00
N GLY A 98 -4.37 -9.71 -12.00
CA GLY A 98 -5.66 -9.28 -11.48
C GLY A 98 -5.83 -7.76 -11.52
N HIS A 99 -6.78 -7.26 -10.74
CA HIS A 99 -6.97 -5.81 -10.55
C HIS A 99 -7.64 -5.51 -9.21
N ILE A 100 -7.50 -4.26 -8.76
CA ILE A 100 -8.15 -3.73 -7.56
C ILE A 100 -9.59 -3.37 -7.91
N ILE A 101 -10.55 -3.86 -7.12
CA ILE A 101 -11.98 -3.67 -7.34
C ILE A 101 -12.61 -2.65 -6.38
N SER A 102 -11.95 -2.38 -5.26
CA SER A 102 -12.49 -1.46 -4.25
C SER A 102 -11.43 -0.95 -3.29
N ASN A 103 -11.68 0.23 -2.71
CA ASN A 103 -10.84 0.84 -1.68
C ASN A 103 -11.70 1.33 -0.53
N TYR A 104 -11.24 1.07 0.69
CA TYR A 104 -11.92 1.50 1.91
C TYR A 104 -10.91 2.11 2.90
N PRO A 105 -11.10 3.37 3.30
CA PRO A 105 -10.37 3.90 4.44
C PRO A 105 -10.92 3.24 5.72
N ILE A 106 -10.01 2.75 6.56
CA ILE A 106 -10.33 2.07 7.82
C ILE A 106 -9.45 2.58 8.96
N THR A 107 -9.98 2.54 10.18
CA THR A 107 -9.19 2.80 11.39
C THR A 107 -8.24 1.63 11.70
N ASN A 108 -7.37 1.80 12.70
CA ASN A 108 -6.51 0.71 13.20
C ASN A 108 -7.30 -0.50 13.70
N GLU A 109 -8.53 -0.28 14.17
CA GLU A 109 -9.45 -1.33 14.63
C GLU A 109 -10.26 -1.95 13.47
N GLY A 110 -10.02 -1.53 12.24
CA GLY A 110 -10.71 -2.06 11.05
C GLY A 110 -12.10 -1.46 10.81
N MET A 111 -12.49 -0.39 11.51
CA MET A 111 -13.77 0.29 11.28
C MET A 111 -13.69 1.18 10.04
N LEU A 112 -14.75 1.16 9.23
CA LEU A 112 -14.84 2.03 8.05
C LEU A 112 -14.86 3.50 8.45
N ILE A 113 -14.08 4.30 7.75
CA ILE A 113 -14.12 5.75 7.81
C ILE A 113 -14.95 6.24 6.63
N ASP A 114 -15.93 7.11 6.91
CA ASP A 114 -16.76 7.71 5.86
C ASP A 114 -15.85 8.51 4.90
N LYS A 115 -15.95 8.23 3.60
CA LYS A 115 -15.14 8.87 2.55
C LYS A 115 -15.33 10.38 2.46
N GLU A 116 -16.44 10.90 3.00
CA GLU A 116 -16.74 12.33 3.07
C GLU A 116 -16.20 13.00 4.37
N THR A 117 -15.50 12.22 5.21
CA THR A 117 -14.92 12.78 6.45
C THR A 117 -13.95 13.90 6.12
N PRO A 118 -14.11 15.10 6.73
CA PRO A 118 -13.13 16.18 6.58
C PRO A 118 -11.74 15.74 7.08
N VAL A 119 -10.69 16.22 6.43
CA VAL A 119 -9.30 15.88 6.77
C VAL A 119 -8.99 16.14 8.24
N ASP A 120 -9.46 17.25 8.80
CA ASP A 120 -9.25 17.64 10.20
C ASP A 120 -9.93 16.69 11.22
N ASN A 121 -10.84 15.85 10.76
CA ASN A 121 -11.57 14.88 11.59
C ASN A 121 -11.09 13.43 11.37
N LEU A 122 -10.04 13.23 10.58
CA LEU A 122 -9.47 11.91 10.39
C LEU A 122 -8.80 11.41 11.68
N PRO A 123 -8.80 10.09 11.91
CA PRO A 123 -7.94 9.51 12.93
C PRO A 123 -6.47 9.85 12.68
N GLU A 124 -5.68 9.95 13.75
CA GLU A 124 -4.24 10.19 13.64
C GLU A 124 -3.56 9.16 12.74
N ASN A 125 -3.99 7.89 12.85
CA ASN A 125 -3.54 6.81 12.00
C ASN A 125 -4.73 6.09 11.39
N PHE A 126 -4.64 5.82 10.10
CA PHE A 126 -5.63 5.04 9.36
C PHE A 126 -4.97 4.30 8.19
N HIS A 127 -5.71 3.40 7.59
CA HIS A 127 -5.25 2.58 6.48
C HIS A 127 -6.19 2.72 5.28
N ILE A 128 -5.67 2.44 4.09
CA ILE A 128 -6.49 2.15 2.92
C ILE A 128 -6.47 0.64 2.72
N LEU A 129 -7.60 0.00 2.98
CA LEU A 129 -7.83 -1.41 2.68
C LEU A 129 -8.28 -1.52 1.23
N THR A 130 -7.65 -2.39 0.46
CA THR A 130 -8.06 -2.71 -0.91
C THR A 130 -8.64 -4.10 -0.99
N GLY A 131 -9.70 -4.24 -1.77
CA GLY A 131 -10.17 -5.51 -2.28
C GLY A 131 -9.71 -5.67 -3.72
N ALA A 132 -9.21 -6.85 -4.07
CA ALA A 132 -8.73 -7.15 -5.41
C ALA A 132 -9.18 -8.54 -5.85
N VAL A 133 -9.13 -8.78 -7.15
CA VAL A 133 -9.32 -10.09 -7.75
C VAL A 133 -8.03 -10.58 -8.38
N ILE A 134 -7.79 -11.89 -8.28
CA ILE A 134 -6.77 -12.60 -9.02
C ILE A 134 -7.49 -13.48 -10.04
N TYR A 135 -7.07 -13.41 -11.29
CA TYR A 135 -7.64 -14.23 -12.37
C TYR A 135 -7.13 -15.66 -12.27
N LYS A 136 -8.04 -16.64 -12.42
CA LYS A 136 -7.70 -18.07 -12.49
C LYS A 136 -7.78 -18.63 -13.90
N ALA A 137 -8.53 -17.95 -14.78
CA ALA A 137 -8.79 -18.41 -16.14
C ALA A 137 -7.78 -17.85 -17.12
N TYR A 138 -6.68 -18.56 -17.29
CA TYR A 138 -5.69 -18.27 -18.32
C TYR A 138 -5.63 -19.37 -19.36
N THR A 139 -5.47 -18.98 -20.62
CA THR A 139 -5.19 -19.92 -21.74
C THR A 139 -3.72 -20.29 -21.79
N ASP A 140 -2.84 -19.39 -21.33
CA ASP A 140 -1.41 -19.64 -21.18
C ASP A 140 -1.14 -20.58 -20.00
N PRO A 141 -0.52 -21.76 -20.23
CA PRO A 141 -0.28 -22.73 -19.16
C PRO A 141 0.69 -22.25 -18.08
N GLU A 142 1.72 -21.48 -18.46
CA GLU A 142 2.73 -20.97 -17.52
C GLU A 142 2.07 -19.93 -16.58
N LEU A 143 1.32 -18.98 -17.13
CA LEU A 143 0.65 -17.98 -16.34
C LEU A 143 -0.41 -18.60 -15.42
N LYS A 144 -1.13 -19.62 -15.90
CA LYS A 144 -2.07 -20.39 -15.10
C LYS A 144 -1.40 -21.09 -13.91
N GLU A 145 -0.24 -21.68 -14.11
CA GLU A 145 0.53 -22.32 -13.04
C GLU A 145 1.03 -21.28 -12.02
N ARG A 146 1.65 -20.20 -12.49
CA ARG A 146 2.14 -19.10 -11.64
C ARG A 146 1.03 -18.48 -10.79
N THR A 147 -0.17 -18.33 -11.36
CA THR A 147 -1.33 -17.79 -10.62
C THR A 147 -1.84 -18.78 -9.58
N ARG A 148 -1.87 -20.07 -9.87
CA ARG A 148 -2.21 -21.12 -8.90
C ARG A 148 -1.24 -21.09 -7.71
N ASP A 149 0.06 -20.99 -7.97
CA ASP A 149 1.09 -20.94 -6.93
C ASP A 149 1.02 -19.65 -6.12
N LEU A 150 0.66 -18.52 -6.75
CA LEU A 150 0.37 -17.27 -6.07
C LEU A 150 -0.82 -17.43 -5.09
N ILE A 151 -1.93 -18.03 -5.53
CA ILE A 151 -3.10 -18.26 -4.67
C ILE A 151 -2.74 -19.17 -3.50
N ALA A 152 -2.02 -20.27 -3.74
CA ALA A 152 -1.57 -21.15 -2.67
C ALA A 152 -0.69 -20.40 -1.64
N SER A 153 0.22 -19.54 -2.09
CA SER A 153 1.06 -18.72 -1.21
C SER A 153 0.26 -17.71 -0.39
N ILE A 154 -0.87 -17.22 -0.92
CA ILE A 154 -1.80 -16.34 -0.18
C ILE A 154 -2.54 -17.14 0.89
N GLU A 155 -3.04 -18.31 0.56
CA GLU A 155 -3.74 -19.21 1.50
C GLU A 155 -2.82 -19.67 2.64
N ASP A 156 -1.54 -19.89 2.34
CA ASP A 156 -0.52 -20.24 3.33
C ASP A 156 -0.03 -19.04 4.16
N GLY A 157 -0.52 -17.81 3.88
CA GLY A 157 -0.11 -16.59 4.60
C GLY A 157 1.33 -16.17 4.36
N THR A 158 1.96 -16.65 3.30
CA THR A 158 3.38 -16.37 2.97
C THR A 158 3.54 -15.28 1.91
N LYS A 159 2.44 -14.79 1.32
CA LYS A 159 2.48 -13.77 0.26
C LYS A 159 2.23 -12.38 0.79
N TYR A 160 2.97 -11.42 0.25
CA TYR A 160 2.85 -10.01 0.54
C TYR A 160 2.60 -9.23 -0.75
N VAL A 161 1.84 -8.13 -0.64
CA VAL A 161 1.74 -7.14 -1.72
C VAL A 161 2.83 -6.09 -1.56
N SER A 162 3.26 -5.57 -2.68
CA SER A 162 4.10 -4.39 -2.75
C SER A 162 3.34 -3.33 -3.54
N MET A 163 3.19 -2.13 -2.95
CA MET A 163 2.55 -1.00 -3.61
C MET A 163 3.59 -0.23 -4.42
N GLU A 164 3.20 0.21 -5.60
CA GLU A 164 3.93 1.22 -6.35
C GLU A 164 3.07 2.48 -6.45
N CYS A 165 3.64 3.63 -6.12
CA CYS A 165 2.97 4.91 -6.26
C CYS A 165 3.84 5.92 -7.02
N TYR A 166 3.17 6.85 -7.71
CA TYR A 166 3.80 7.94 -8.42
C TYR A 166 3.48 9.25 -7.73
N PHE A 167 4.49 10.10 -7.55
CA PHE A 167 4.35 11.40 -6.91
C PHE A 167 5.21 12.45 -7.64
N ASN A 168 4.80 13.71 -7.56
CA ASN A 168 5.52 14.81 -8.21
C ASN A 168 6.66 15.35 -7.33
N HIS A 169 6.44 15.39 -6.03
CA HIS A 169 7.35 15.92 -5.03
C HIS A 169 7.36 15.03 -3.80
N PHE A 170 8.45 15.09 -3.06
CA PHE A 170 8.55 14.53 -1.72
C PHE A 170 9.37 15.47 -0.84
N ASP A 171 9.12 15.42 0.44
CA ASP A 171 9.86 16.11 1.48
C ASP A 171 10.67 15.11 2.30
N TYR A 172 11.54 15.59 3.18
CA TYR A 172 12.32 14.74 4.06
C TYR A 172 11.57 14.47 5.35
N GLY A 173 11.45 13.20 5.74
CA GLY A 173 11.06 12.80 7.08
C GLY A 173 12.28 12.66 7.96
N LEU A 174 12.38 13.43 9.04
CA LEU A 174 13.43 13.31 10.04
C LEU A 174 12.85 12.67 11.30
N ILE A 175 13.41 11.54 11.71
CA ILE A 175 13.00 10.85 12.94
C ILE A 175 14.04 11.02 14.02
N SER A 176 13.58 11.32 15.24
CA SER A 176 14.43 11.37 16.42
C SER A 176 14.64 9.95 16.97
N LYS A 177 15.88 9.51 17.09
CA LYS A 177 16.21 8.22 17.74
C LYS A 177 16.01 8.24 19.25
N VAL A 178 15.82 9.43 19.84
CA VAL A 178 15.65 9.57 21.29
C VAL A 178 14.24 9.21 21.72
N ASP A 179 13.25 9.68 21.01
CA ASP A 179 11.83 9.57 21.38
C ASP A 179 10.90 9.06 20.28
N GLY A 180 11.46 8.76 19.09
CA GLY A 180 10.70 8.30 17.93
C GLY A 180 9.83 9.36 17.27
N SER A 181 9.87 10.60 17.74
CA SER A 181 9.15 11.68 17.09
C SER A 181 9.72 11.97 15.70
N TYR A 182 8.87 12.41 14.78
CA TYR A 182 9.32 12.82 13.46
C TYR A 182 8.80 14.21 13.09
N LYS A 183 9.49 14.85 12.16
CA LYS A 183 9.02 16.06 11.50
C LYS A 183 9.29 15.99 10.01
N VAL A 184 8.42 16.61 9.24
CA VAL A 184 8.62 16.78 7.80
C VAL A 184 9.36 18.10 7.55
N VAL A 185 10.39 18.05 6.71
CA VAL A 185 11.22 19.19 6.34
C VAL A 185 11.13 19.35 4.83
N PRO A 186 10.74 20.54 4.32
CA PRO A 186 10.69 20.79 2.90
C PRO A 186 12.00 20.48 2.20
N ARG A 187 11.92 19.88 1.02
CA ARG A 187 13.07 19.62 0.15
C ARG A 187 13.39 20.88 -0.66
N ASP A 188 14.27 21.71 -0.15
CA ASP A 188 14.69 22.97 -0.74
C ASP A 188 16.22 23.17 -0.62
N ASN A 189 16.70 24.35 -0.97
CA ASN A 189 18.12 24.67 -0.88
C ASN A 189 18.67 24.63 0.56
N ALA A 190 17.83 24.91 1.57
CA ALA A 190 18.26 24.91 2.97
C ALA A 190 18.42 23.47 3.50
N SER A 191 17.64 22.52 2.97
CA SER A 191 17.67 21.10 3.32
C SER A 191 18.51 20.25 2.35
N ALA A 192 19.11 20.84 1.32
CA ALA A 192 19.84 20.13 0.27
C ALA A 192 21.02 19.28 0.79
N TYR A 193 21.58 19.61 1.96
CA TYR A 193 22.63 18.80 2.60
C TYR A 193 22.16 17.40 2.97
N LEU A 194 20.84 17.20 3.18
CA LEU A 194 20.26 15.91 3.48
C LEU A 194 20.29 14.93 2.29
N THR A 195 20.53 15.41 1.07
CA THR A 195 20.65 14.55 -0.13
C THR A 195 22.06 14.06 -0.42
N LYS A 196 23.05 14.45 0.39
CA LYS A 196 24.46 14.09 0.15
C LYS A 196 24.81 12.68 0.59
N TYR A 197 23.88 11.96 1.13
CA TYR A 197 24.12 10.65 1.73
C TYR A 197 23.31 9.56 1.06
#